data_3a20c7105863bdfc6f2bf013398e1659
#
_entry.id   3a20c7105863bdfc6f2bf013398e1659
#
_cell.length_a   1.000
_cell.length_b   1.000
_cell.length_c   1.000
_cell.angle_alpha   90.00
_cell.angle_beta   90.00
_cell.angle_gamma   90.00
#
_symmetry.space_group_name_H-M   'P 1'
#
loop_
_entity.id
_entity.type
_entity.pdbx_description
1 polymer ?
#
loop_
_entity_poly.entity_id
_entity_poly.type
_entity_poly.pdbx_seq_one_letter_code
_entity_poly.pdbx_strand_id
1 'polypeptide(L)'
;TAASASATASSAAGQAAGTLSGNVATGGSTSMKNVIAALTEGFAEVEPGVTVSYDPTGSGAGITGATDKTLDIGLSSRALKDDEKNDVDGTIVALDGIAIIVNKDSKVADLTVEQLKKMFTGEITNWKDVGGDDGEIVLVGREAGSGTRDGFESIVDVKDSCKYAQELTATGAVISAVEANPQAIGYASLSAVGDTVAMVTVEGVECSEDTVKDGSYKIQRPFVFVTNKSAALSEQ
;
A
#
# COMPACT_ATOMS: atom_id res chain seq x y z
N THR A 1 -11.69 63.70 -10.98
CA THR A 1 -11.96 62.92 -9.75
C THR A 1 -11.90 61.42 -10.05
N ALA A 2 -10.75 60.83 -9.81
CA ALA A 2 -10.55 59.38 -9.93
C ALA A 2 -10.59 58.78 -8.52
N ALA A 3 -11.51 57.88 -8.29
CA ALA A 3 -11.60 57.10 -7.07
C ALA A 3 -10.69 55.88 -7.18
N SER A 4 -9.66 55.82 -6.33
CA SER A 4 -8.76 54.70 -6.20
C SER A 4 -9.42 53.65 -5.32
N ALA A 5 -9.69 52.47 -5.86
CA ALA A 5 -10.15 51.32 -5.09
C ALA A 5 -8.92 50.56 -4.58
N SER A 6 -8.63 50.64 -3.29
CA SER A 6 -7.68 49.81 -2.60
C SER A 6 -8.24 48.40 -2.48
N ALA A 7 -7.64 47.45 -3.17
CA ALA A 7 -7.85 46.03 -2.93
C ALA A 7 -7.11 45.62 -1.66
N THR A 8 -7.86 45.36 -0.60
CA THR A 8 -7.36 44.73 0.63
C THR A 8 -7.04 43.25 0.32
N ALA A 9 -5.76 42.92 0.23
CA ALA A 9 -5.32 41.56 0.25
C ALA A 9 -5.65 40.94 1.61
N SER A 10 -6.58 40.00 1.63
CA SER A 10 -6.86 39.17 2.80
C SER A 10 -5.64 38.27 3.02
N SER A 11 -4.84 38.65 4.02
CA SER A 11 -3.80 37.76 4.54
C SER A 11 -4.47 36.51 5.08
N ALA A 12 -4.10 35.36 4.54
CA ALA A 12 -4.42 34.05 5.13
C ALA A 12 -3.99 34.09 6.61
N ALA A 13 -4.97 33.95 7.50
CA ALA A 13 -4.74 33.80 8.92
C ALA A 13 -3.81 32.60 9.11
N GLY A 14 -2.63 32.81 9.68
CA GLY A 14 -1.79 31.76 10.18
C GLY A 14 -2.61 30.95 11.18
N GLN A 15 -2.80 29.67 10.90
CA GLN A 15 -3.32 28.73 11.88
C GLN A 15 -2.39 28.82 13.09
N ALA A 16 -2.95 29.05 14.26
CA ALA A 16 -2.21 28.98 15.51
C ALA A 16 -1.63 27.55 15.58
N ALA A 17 -0.33 27.45 15.84
CA ALA A 17 0.29 26.16 16.12
C ALA A 17 -0.52 25.44 17.19
N GLY A 18 -0.80 24.16 17.00
CA GLY A 18 -1.70 23.39 17.85
C GLY A 18 -1.25 23.34 19.30
N THR A 19 -2.21 23.13 20.15
CA THR A 19 -2.03 23.05 21.60
C THR A 19 -2.01 21.61 22.11
N LEU A 20 -2.14 20.63 21.21
CA LEU A 20 -2.19 19.22 21.54
C LEU A 20 -0.80 18.68 21.88
N SER A 21 -0.75 17.69 22.76
CA SER A 21 0.49 17.00 23.12
C SER A 21 0.21 15.56 23.47
N GLY A 22 1.14 14.69 23.13
CA GLY A 22 1.03 13.24 23.44
C GLY A 22 1.64 12.39 22.36
N ASN A 23 1.23 11.11 22.32
CA ASN A 23 1.67 10.14 21.31
C ASN A 23 0.46 9.46 20.67
N VAL A 24 0.44 9.38 19.35
CA VAL A 24 -0.50 8.57 18.60
C VAL A 24 0.21 7.28 18.17
N ALA A 25 -0.22 6.15 18.73
CA ALA A 25 0.32 4.85 18.40
C ALA A 25 -0.32 4.30 17.13
N THR A 26 0.46 4.15 16.06
CA THR A 26 -0.01 3.56 14.81
C THR A 26 0.77 2.30 14.47
N GLY A 27 0.15 1.39 13.72
CA GLY A 27 0.83 0.17 13.30
C GLY A 27 0.02 -0.63 12.29
N GLY A 28 0.70 -1.55 11.62
CA GLY A 28 0.07 -2.42 10.65
C GLY A 28 0.75 -2.45 9.29
N SER A 29 0.04 -2.09 8.23
CA SER A 29 0.48 -2.25 6.85
C SER A 29 1.88 -1.71 6.56
N THR A 30 2.80 -2.58 6.15
CA THR A 30 4.16 -2.21 5.72
C THR A 30 4.19 -1.41 4.41
N SER A 31 3.13 -1.50 3.60
CA SER A 31 2.98 -0.72 2.36
C SER A 31 2.69 0.75 2.60
N MET A 32 2.16 1.10 3.79
CA MET A 32 1.82 2.48 4.13
C MET A 32 2.99 3.28 4.70
N LYS A 33 4.19 2.70 4.78
CA LYS A 33 5.37 3.33 5.39
C LYS A 33 5.63 4.75 4.88
N ASN A 34 5.66 4.94 3.56
CA ASN A 34 5.95 6.24 2.95
C ASN A 34 4.82 7.24 3.17
N VAL A 35 3.56 6.77 3.09
CA VAL A 35 2.37 7.61 3.35
C VAL A 35 2.34 8.07 4.81
N ILE A 36 2.60 7.16 5.76
CA ILE A 36 2.63 7.52 7.19
C ILE A 36 3.80 8.46 7.49
N ALA A 37 4.97 8.26 6.89
CA ALA A 37 6.09 9.17 7.07
C ALA A 37 5.74 10.60 6.62
N ALA A 38 5.15 10.75 5.43
CA ALA A 38 4.74 12.06 4.91
C ALA A 38 3.62 12.71 5.75
N LEU A 39 2.62 11.92 6.18
CA LEU A 39 1.54 12.42 7.04
C LEU A 39 2.05 12.84 8.42
N THR A 40 2.99 12.08 9.00
CA THR A 40 3.61 12.41 10.30
C THR A 40 4.41 13.70 10.20
N GLU A 41 5.18 13.89 9.12
CA GLU A 41 5.93 15.12 8.89
C GLU A 41 5.00 16.34 8.77
N GLY A 42 3.96 16.24 7.91
CA GLY A 42 2.99 17.33 7.76
C GLY A 42 2.17 17.57 9.04
N PHE A 43 1.85 16.55 9.82
CA PHE A 43 1.13 16.70 11.07
C PHE A 43 1.98 17.40 12.15
N ALA A 44 3.27 17.12 12.21
CA ALA A 44 4.19 17.76 13.14
C ALA A 44 4.34 19.28 12.89
N GLU A 45 4.08 19.76 11.67
CA GLU A 45 4.05 21.20 11.38
C GLU A 45 2.82 21.88 12.00
N VAL A 46 1.70 21.16 12.12
CA VAL A 46 0.42 21.66 12.65
C VAL A 46 0.34 21.46 14.15
N GLU A 47 0.74 20.29 14.66
CA GLU A 47 0.67 19.88 16.06
C GLU A 47 2.07 19.41 16.57
N PRO A 48 3.02 20.34 16.78
CA PRO A 48 4.40 19.99 17.12
C PRO A 48 4.57 19.32 18.50
N GLY A 49 3.55 19.35 19.34
CA GLY A 49 3.53 18.67 20.64
C GLY A 49 3.10 17.20 20.56
N VAL A 50 2.62 16.73 19.39
CA VAL A 50 2.17 15.36 19.19
C VAL A 50 3.24 14.55 18.47
N THR A 51 3.56 13.37 18.97
CA THR A 51 4.41 12.38 18.28
C THR A 51 3.56 11.28 17.70
N VAL A 52 3.93 10.77 16.52
CA VAL A 52 3.28 9.60 15.90
C VAL A 52 4.29 8.48 15.84
N SER A 53 3.98 7.36 16.50
CA SER A 53 4.77 6.13 16.38
C SER A 53 4.16 5.19 15.33
N TYR A 54 5.02 4.49 14.58
CA TYR A 54 4.58 3.55 13.55
C TYR A 54 5.32 2.21 13.66
N ASP A 55 4.55 1.12 13.81
CA ASP A 55 5.05 -0.25 13.86
C ASP A 55 4.58 -1.06 12.64
N PRO A 56 5.48 -1.41 11.70
CA PRO A 56 5.13 -2.09 10.44
C PRO A 56 4.96 -3.60 10.62
N THR A 57 3.82 -4.06 11.11
CA THR A 57 3.53 -5.45 11.48
C THR A 57 2.57 -6.18 10.53
N GLY A 58 2.08 -5.52 9.45
CA GLY A 58 1.10 -6.07 8.52
C GLY A 58 -0.34 -5.64 8.83
N SER A 59 -1.19 -5.63 7.80
CA SER A 59 -2.56 -5.08 7.90
C SER A 59 -3.43 -5.84 8.91
N GLY A 60 -3.31 -7.16 8.98
CA GLY A 60 -4.04 -7.97 9.96
C GLY A 60 -3.70 -7.57 11.40
N ALA A 61 -2.41 -7.44 11.71
CA ALA A 61 -1.96 -7.00 13.04
C ALA A 61 -2.40 -5.57 13.36
N GLY A 62 -2.39 -4.67 12.37
CA GLY A 62 -2.92 -3.30 12.53
C GLY A 62 -4.42 -3.27 12.87
N ILE A 63 -5.23 -4.07 12.18
CA ILE A 63 -6.67 -4.18 12.45
C ILE A 63 -6.91 -4.77 13.85
N THR A 64 -6.20 -5.85 14.21
CA THR A 64 -6.28 -6.44 15.56
C THR A 64 -5.86 -5.44 16.63
N GLY A 65 -4.76 -4.71 16.41
CA GLY A 65 -4.28 -3.71 17.37
C GLY A 65 -5.29 -2.58 17.61
N ALA A 66 -6.01 -2.13 16.57
CA ALA A 66 -7.11 -1.18 16.71
C ALA A 66 -8.30 -1.81 17.45
N THR A 67 -8.66 -3.07 17.15
CA THR A 67 -9.73 -3.79 17.83
C THR A 67 -9.44 -3.92 19.33
N ASP A 68 -8.23 -4.31 19.69
CA ASP A 68 -7.79 -4.52 21.07
C ASP A 68 -7.40 -3.22 21.80
N LYS A 69 -7.44 -2.06 21.10
CA LYS A 69 -7.05 -0.74 21.62
C LYS A 69 -5.59 -0.65 22.05
N THR A 70 -4.72 -1.47 21.47
CA THR A 70 -3.26 -1.38 21.65
C THR A 70 -2.63 -0.39 20.66
N LEU A 71 -3.36 -0.03 19.63
CA LEU A 71 -3.07 1.04 18.68
C LEU A 71 -4.22 2.05 18.70
N ASP A 72 -3.89 3.33 18.60
CA ASP A 72 -4.88 4.39 18.40
C ASP A 72 -5.41 4.34 16.97
N ILE A 73 -4.54 4.09 15.99
CA ILE A 73 -4.88 3.92 14.58
C ILE A 73 -4.19 2.68 14.02
N GLY A 74 -4.99 1.68 13.64
CA GLY A 74 -4.53 0.56 12.84
C GLY A 74 -4.38 0.96 11.37
N LEU A 75 -3.38 0.42 10.68
CA LEU A 75 -3.09 0.72 9.29
C LEU A 75 -3.35 -0.50 8.42
N SER A 76 -4.27 -0.38 7.48
CA SER A 76 -4.62 -1.45 6.55
C SER A 76 -4.44 -1.03 5.10
N SER A 77 -3.85 -1.91 4.31
CA SER A 77 -3.75 -1.77 2.85
C SER A 77 -4.71 -2.71 2.12
N ARG A 78 -5.87 -2.92 2.71
CA ARG A 78 -7.07 -3.54 2.15
C ARG A 78 -8.31 -3.00 2.83
N ALA A 79 -9.46 -3.17 2.21
CA ALA A 79 -10.74 -2.91 2.87
C ALA A 79 -10.93 -3.84 4.10
N LEU A 80 -11.70 -3.37 5.05
CA LEU A 80 -12.14 -4.18 6.19
C LEU A 80 -13.07 -5.30 5.72
N LYS A 81 -12.91 -6.49 6.27
CA LYS A 81 -13.87 -7.60 6.12
C LYS A 81 -15.13 -7.30 6.90
N ASP A 82 -16.22 -7.98 6.60
CA ASP A 82 -17.51 -7.69 7.22
C ASP A 82 -17.55 -8.02 8.72
N ASP A 83 -16.84 -9.05 9.14
CA ASP A 83 -16.65 -9.40 10.54
C ASP A 83 -15.81 -8.37 11.31
N GLU A 84 -14.78 -7.81 10.68
CA GLU A 84 -13.95 -6.77 11.28
C GLU A 84 -14.73 -5.47 11.53
N LYS A 85 -15.67 -5.12 10.65
CA LYS A 85 -16.52 -3.93 10.76
C LYS A 85 -17.45 -3.92 11.98
N ASN A 86 -17.54 -5.01 12.74
CA ASN A 86 -18.32 -5.02 13.98
C ASN A 86 -17.68 -4.17 15.08
N ASP A 87 -16.34 -4.21 15.17
CA ASP A 87 -15.57 -3.64 16.27
C ASP A 87 -14.82 -2.35 15.89
N VAL A 88 -14.52 -2.18 14.59
CA VAL A 88 -13.73 -1.05 14.10
C VAL A 88 -14.40 -0.32 12.94
N ASP A 89 -14.04 0.95 12.78
CA ASP A 89 -14.37 1.77 11.61
C ASP A 89 -13.14 1.93 10.73
N GLY A 90 -13.37 1.99 9.41
CA GLY A 90 -12.32 2.19 8.42
C GLY A 90 -12.51 3.48 7.65
N THR A 91 -11.52 4.37 7.67
CA THR A 91 -11.47 5.57 6.85
C THR A 91 -10.49 5.39 5.70
N ILE A 92 -10.96 5.47 4.45
CA ILE A 92 -10.09 5.40 3.27
C ILE A 92 -9.31 6.73 3.19
N VAL A 93 -7.99 6.64 3.22
CA VAL A 93 -7.09 7.81 3.18
C VAL A 93 -6.37 7.97 1.84
N ALA A 94 -6.23 6.89 1.08
CA ALA A 94 -5.65 6.90 -0.27
C ALA A 94 -6.06 5.65 -1.07
N LEU A 95 -5.84 5.71 -2.39
CA LEU A 95 -5.80 4.55 -3.27
C LEU A 95 -4.35 4.23 -3.61
N ASP A 96 -4.01 2.96 -3.68
CA ASP A 96 -2.67 2.46 -3.97
C ASP A 96 -2.70 1.40 -5.07
N GLY A 97 -1.81 1.51 -6.04
CA GLY A 97 -1.59 0.47 -7.05
C GLY A 97 -0.74 -0.66 -6.47
N ILE A 98 -1.15 -1.90 -6.72
CA ILE A 98 -0.30 -3.06 -6.47
C ILE A 98 0.49 -3.31 -7.75
N ALA A 99 1.71 -2.78 -7.81
CA ALA A 99 2.58 -2.94 -8.95
C ALA A 99 3.09 -4.38 -9.04
N ILE A 100 3.05 -4.95 -10.23
CA ILE A 100 3.71 -6.22 -10.56
C ILE A 100 5.17 -5.90 -10.86
N ILE A 101 6.08 -6.50 -10.11
CA ILE A 101 7.51 -6.22 -10.20
C ILE A 101 8.30 -7.44 -10.62
N VAL A 102 9.29 -7.22 -11.47
CA VAL A 102 10.24 -8.22 -11.96
C VAL A 102 11.67 -7.67 -11.83
N ASN A 103 12.65 -8.55 -11.95
CA ASN A 103 14.04 -8.11 -12.03
C ASN A 103 14.26 -7.22 -13.25
N LYS A 104 15.19 -6.27 -13.19
CA LYS A 104 15.52 -5.35 -14.30
C LYS A 104 15.97 -6.03 -15.59
N ASP A 105 16.55 -7.22 -15.46
CA ASP A 105 17.02 -8.00 -16.60
C ASP A 105 15.87 -8.76 -17.32
N SER A 106 14.65 -8.73 -16.77
CA SER A 106 13.47 -9.36 -17.38
C SER A 106 13.12 -8.68 -18.70
N LYS A 107 12.78 -9.48 -19.70
CA LYS A 107 12.29 -9.03 -21.01
C LYS A 107 10.77 -8.89 -21.08
N VAL A 108 10.07 -9.33 -20.07
CA VAL A 108 8.61 -9.26 -19.99
C VAL A 108 8.20 -7.85 -19.62
N ALA A 109 7.49 -7.18 -20.53
CA ALA A 109 7.03 -5.81 -20.34
C ALA A 109 5.55 -5.69 -19.99
N ASP A 110 4.73 -6.66 -20.37
CA ASP A 110 3.29 -6.70 -20.15
C ASP A 110 2.81 -8.10 -19.76
N LEU A 111 1.83 -8.17 -18.88
CA LEU A 111 1.16 -9.40 -18.47
C LEU A 111 -0.34 -9.17 -18.40
N THR A 112 -1.13 -10.14 -18.82
CA THR A 112 -2.57 -10.11 -18.57
C THR A 112 -2.90 -10.61 -17.17
N VAL A 113 -4.06 -10.23 -16.64
CA VAL A 113 -4.55 -10.76 -15.34
C VAL A 113 -4.67 -12.28 -15.39
N GLU A 114 -5.07 -12.84 -16.51
CA GLU A 114 -5.16 -14.30 -16.70
C GLU A 114 -3.77 -14.97 -16.69
N GLN A 115 -2.74 -14.34 -17.28
CA GLN A 115 -1.37 -14.84 -17.16
C GLN A 115 -0.87 -14.78 -15.73
N LEU A 116 -1.10 -13.67 -15.01
CA LEU A 116 -0.77 -13.57 -13.59
C LEU A 116 -1.45 -14.68 -12.78
N LYS A 117 -2.74 -14.92 -13.02
CA LYS A 117 -3.47 -16.01 -12.37
C LYS A 117 -2.79 -17.36 -12.61
N LYS A 118 -2.48 -17.71 -13.86
CA LYS A 118 -1.82 -18.97 -14.22
C LYS A 118 -0.40 -19.09 -13.67
N MET A 119 0.34 -17.98 -13.64
CA MET A 119 1.69 -17.98 -13.03
C MET A 119 1.61 -18.24 -11.54
N PHE A 120 0.78 -17.50 -10.81
CA PHE A 120 0.70 -17.63 -9.37
C PHE A 120 0.04 -18.93 -8.89
N THR A 121 -0.80 -19.58 -9.71
CA THR A 121 -1.33 -20.93 -9.42
C THR A 121 -0.39 -22.06 -9.86
N GLY A 122 0.70 -21.75 -10.58
CA GLY A 122 1.69 -22.73 -11.03
C GLY A 122 1.29 -23.47 -12.31
N GLU A 123 0.34 -22.94 -13.08
CA GLU A 123 0.00 -23.46 -14.42
C GLU A 123 0.99 -22.98 -15.48
N ILE A 124 1.52 -21.76 -15.34
CA ILE A 124 2.64 -21.21 -16.11
C ILE A 124 3.84 -21.14 -15.17
N THR A 125 4.89 -21.90 -15.47
CA THR A 125 6.10 -21.99 -14.64
C THR A 125 7.37 -21.55 -15.34
N ASN A 126 7.29 -21.18 -16.61
CA ASN A 126 8.45 -20.77 -17.39
C ASN A 126 8.21 -19.41 -18.04
N TRP A 127 9.18 -18.53 -17.95
CA TRP A 127 9.11 -17.17 -18.49
C TRP A 127 8.89 -17.12 -20.00
N LYS A 128 9.38 -18.13 -20.76
CA LYS A 128 9.16 -18.20 -22.24
C LYS A 128 7.68 -18.26 -22.61
N ASP A 129 6.83 -18.81 -21.74
CA ASP A 129 5.40 -18.96 -22.00
C ASP A 129 4.65 -17.62 -21.93
N VAL A 130 5.31 -16.58 -21.44
CA VAL A 130 4.82 -15.20 -21.36
C VAL A 130 5.74 -14.19 -22.08
N GLY A 131 6.59 -14.66 -22.98
CA GLY A 131 7.43 -13.80 -23.82
C GLY A 131 8.80 -13.43 -23.23
N GLY A 132 9.19 -14.03 -22.14
CA GLY A 132 10.52 -13.89 -21.53
C GLY A 132 11.55 -14.91 -22.06
N ASP A 133 12.72 -14.93 -21.45
CA ASP A 133 13.75 -15.93 -21.70
C ASP A 133 13.36 -17.28 -21.09
N ASP A 134 14.00 -18.38 -21.57
CA ASP A 134 13.77 -19.69 -21.00
C ASP A 134 14.33 -19.77 -19.57
N GLY A 135 13.45 -19.92 -18.60
CA GLY A 135 13.79 -19.95 -17.17
C GLY A 135 12.57 -20.19 -16.30
N GLU A 136 12.78 -20.84 -15.16
CA GLU A 136 11.73 -21.11 -14.19
C GLU A 136 11.29 -19.83 -13.47
N ILE A 137 9.99 -19.60 -13.37
CA ILE A 137 9.43 -18.44 -12.64
C ILE A 137 9.53 -18.67 -11.13
N VAL A 138 10.14 -17.72 -10.42
CA VAL A 138 10.23 -17.74 -8.96
C VAL A 138 9.22 -16.73 -8.38
N LEU A 139 8.17 -17.26 -7.75
CA LEU A 139 7.09 -16.44 -7.18
C LEU A 139 7.47 -15.93 -5.79
N VAL A 140 7.55 -14.62 -5.63
CA VAL A 140 7.86 -13.95 -4.37
C VAL A 140 6.61 -13.20 -3.90
N GLY A 141 6.07 -13.58 -2.75
CA GLY A 141 4.88 -12.98 -2.19
C GLY A 141 5.05 -12.51 -0.77
N ARG A 142 3.93 -12.17 -0.18
CA ARG A 142 3.84 -11.72 1.20
C ARG A 142 3.26 -12.83 2.08
N GLU A 143 3.56 -12.76 3.36
CA GLU A 143 2.99 -13.61 4.39
C GLU A 143 1.46 -13.47 4.53
N ALA A 144 0.82 -14.41 5.18
CA ALA A 144 -0.57 -14.32 5.59
C ALA A 144 -0.78 -13.09 6.52
N GLY A 145 -1.91 -12.41 6.38
CA GLY A 145 -2.18 -11.15 7.11
C GLY A 145 -1.66 -9.89 6.43
N SER A 146 -0.91 -10.01 5.33
CA SER A 146 -0.54 -8.87 4.48
C SER A 146 -1.73 -8.38 3.68
N GLY A 147 -2.12 -7.11 3.86
CA GLY A 147 -3.16 -6.50 3.03
C GLY A 147 -2.78 -6.39 1.55
N THR A 148 -1.48 -6.37 1.21
CA THR A 148 -1.04 -6.41 -0.19
C THR A 148 -1.29 -7.78 -0.81
N ARG A 149 -1.01 -8.85 -0.07
CA ARG A 149 -1.34 -10.21 -0.49
C ARG A 149 -2.84 -10.37 -0.66
N ASP A 150 -3.62 -10.01 0.36
CA ASP A 150 -5.08 -10.10 0.32
C ASP A 150 -5.67 -9.34 -0.89
N GLY A 151 -5.17 -8.12 -1.15
CA GLY A 151 -5.60 -7.31 -2.28
C GLY A 151 -5.24 -7.94 -3.62
N PHE A 152 -3.99 -8.34 -3.80
CA PHE A 152 -3.50 -9.00 -5.02
C PHE A 152 -4.27 -10.30 -5.29
N GLU A 153 -4.31 -11.21 -4.33
CA GLU A 153 -4.95 -12.52 -4.49
C GLU A 153 -6.46 -12.40 -4.77
N SER A 154 -7.12 -11.40 -4.17
CA SER A 154 -8.55 -11.15 -4.40
C SER A 154 -8.82 -10.61 -5.81
N ILE A 155 -7.99 -9.67 -6.31
CA ILE A 155 -8.20 -9.04 -7.61
C ILE A 155 -7.84 -9.98 -8.76
N VAL A 156 -6.76 -10.75 -8.59
CA VAL A 156 -6.30 -11.73 -9.60
C VAL A 156 -7.09 -13.05 -9.51
N ASP A 157 -7.97 -13.18 -8.50
CA ASP A 157 -8.79 -14.39 -8.25
C ASP A 157 -7.93 -15.65 -8.05
N VAL A 158 -6.94 -15.55 -7.13
CA VAL A 158 -6.01 -16.64 -6.78
C VAL A 158 -5.93 -16.91 -5.28
N LYS A 159 -6.94 -16.46 -4.53
CA LYS A 159 -6.95 -16.56 -3.09
C LYS A 159 -6.68 -18.00 -2.62
N ASP A 160 -5.74 -18.13 -1.68
CA ASP A 160 -5.29 -19.39 -1.08
C ASP A 160 -4.76 -20.42 -2.09
N SER A 161 -4.50 -20.03 -3.35
CA SER A 161 -4.05 -20.93 -4.42
C SER A 161 -2.63 -20.66 -4.90
N CYS A 162 -2.01 -19.57 -4.44
CA CYS A 162 -0.68 -19.17 -4.88
C CYS A 162 0.40 -20.16 -4.46
N LYS A 163 1.36 -20.40 -5.36
CA LYS A 163 2.50 -21.31 -5.17
C LYS A 163 3.79 -20.52 -4.90
N TYR A 164 3.77 -19.67 -3.88
CA TYR A 164 4.94 -18.87 -3.53
C TYR A 164 6.16 -19.71 -3.22
N ALA A 165 7.30 -19.38 -3.84
CA ALA A 165 8.60 -19.90 -3.48
C ALA A 165 9.14 -19.22 -2.20
N GLN A 166 8.73 -17.97 -1.97
CA GLN A 166 9.08 -17.20 -0.79
C GLN A 166 7.88 -16.39 -0.32
N GLU A 167 7.62 -16.41 1.00
CA GLU A 167 6.64 -15.55 1.66
C GLU A 167 7.38 -14.62 2.64
N LEU A 168 7.30 -13.31 2.42
CA LEU A 168 8.11 -12.32 3.12
C LEU A 168 7.25 -11.36 3.96
N THR A 169 7.79 -10.92 5.08
CA THR A 169 7.06 -10.15 6.10
C THR A 169 6.92 -8.66 5.79
N ALA A 170 7.70 -8.12 4.84
CA ALA A 170 7.70 -6.69 4.53
C ALA A 170 7.70 -6.41 3.03
N THR A 171 7.10 -5.29 2.62
CA THR A 171 7.08 -4.82 1.24
C THR A 171 8.49 -4.66 0.67
N GLY A 172 9.40 -4.04 1.41
CA GLY A 172 10.79 -3.88 0.99
C GLY A 172 11.55 -5.19 0.81
N ALA A 173 11.22 -6.23 1.61
CA ALA A 173 11.83 -7.54 1.47
C ALA A 173 11.45 -8.23 0.14
N VAL A 174 10.20 -8.05 -0.32
CA VAL A 174 9.76 -8.54 -1.65
C VAL A 174 10.56 -7.85 -2.76
N ILE A 175 10.69 -6.52 -2.68
CA ILE A 175 11.46 -5.74 -3.67
C ILE A 175 12.91 -6.23 -3.72
N SER A 176 13.57 -6.38 -2.56
CA SER A 176 14.94 -6.87 -2.50
C SER A 176 15.12 -8.31 -3.02
N ALA A 177 14.15 -9.18 -2.77
CA ALA A 177 14.19 -10.56 -3.28
C ALA A 177 14.04 -10.61 -4.81
N VAL A 178 13.17 -9.75 -5.39
CA VAL A 178 13.01 -9.62 -6.84
C VAL A 178 14.24 -8.98 -7.47
N GLU A 179 14.83 -7.95 -6.86
CA GLU A 179 16.09 -7.34 -7.29
C GLU A 179 17.23 -8.35 -7.37
N ALA A 180 17.34 -9.23 -6.37
CA ALA A 180 18.43 -10.19 -6.27
C ALA A 180 18.29 -11.42 -7.20
N ASN A 181 17.12 -11.67 -7.78
CA ASN A 181 16.85 -12.88 -8.57
C ASN A 181 16.27 -12.55 -9.96
N PRO A 182 17.03 -12.76 -11.05
CA PRO A 182 16.56 -12.51 -12.43
C PRO A 182 15.30 -13.31 -12.84
N GLN A 183 14.99 -14.41 -12.13
CA GLN A 183 13.83 -15.25 -12.40
C GLN A 183 12.61 -14.88 -11.55
N ALA A 184 12.74 -13.89 -10.65
CA ALA A 184 11.67 -13.57 -9.71
C ALA A 184 10.61 -12.66 -10.31
N ILE A 185 9.38 -12.91 -9.90
CA ILE A 185 8.24 -12.01 -10.01
C ILE A 185 7.62 -11.83 -8.62
N GLY A 186 7.19 -10.62 -8.33
CA GLY A 186 6.49 -10.30 -7.10
C GLY A 186 5.51 -9.15 -7.29
N TYR A 187 4.98 -8.67 -6.19
CA TYR A 187 4.10 -7.51 -6.18
C TYR A 187 4.41 -6.61 -4.97
N ALA A 188 4.26 -5.32 -5.17
CA ALA A 188 4.50 -4.32 -4.12
C ALA A 188 3.57 -3.12 -4.26
N SER A 189 3.40 -2.34 -3.20
CA SER A 189 2.77 -1.02 -3.28
C SER A 189 3.54 -0.12 -4.23
N LEU A 190 2.84 0.58 -5.12
CA LEU A 190 3.44 1.55 -6.06
C LEU A 190 4.35 2.55 -5.33
N SER A 191 3.89 3.06 -4.18
CA SER A 191 4.64 4.04 -3.38
C SER A 191 5.97 3.54 -2.83
N ALA A 192 6.20 2.22 -2.83
CA ALA A 192 7.43 1.61 -2.34
C ALA A 192 8.40 1.18 -3.46
N VAL A 193 7.94 1.14 -4.71
CA VAL A 193 8.75 0.71 -5.85
C VAL A 193 9.71 1.83 -6.24
N GLY A 194 10.99 1.51 -6.25
CA GLY A 194 12.07 2.38 -6.72
C GLY A 194 12.74 1.82 -7.98
N ASP A 195 13.89 2.38 -8.30
CA ASP A 195 14.63 2.06 -9.52
C ASP A 195 15.38 0.72 -9.49
N THR A 196 15.27 -0.09 -8.44
CA THR A 196 16.02 -1.35 -8.31
C THR A 196 15.36 -2.53 -9.01
N VAL A 197 14.06 -2.43 -9.29
CA VAL A 197 13.25 -3.43 -10.01
C VAL A 197 12.54 -2.80 -11.20
N ALA A 198 12.01 -3.60 -12.11
CA ALA A 198 11.15 -3.15 -13.20
C ALA A 198 9.67 -3.42 -12.87
N MET A 199 8.80 -2.50 -13.24
CA MET A 199 7.35 -2.70 -13.21
C MET A 199 6.88 -3.23 -14.57
N VAL A 200 6.00 -4.21 -14.54
CA VAL A 200 5.34 -4.76 -15.72
C VAL A 200 3.98 -4.10 -15.85
N THR A 201 3.59 -3.71 -17.08
CA THR A 201 2.22 -3.27 -17.34
C THR A 201 1.24 -4.43 -17.18
N VAL A 202 -0.01 -4.14 -16.86
CA VAL A 202 -1.06 -5.15 -16.75
C VAL A 202 -2.16 -4.79 -17.72
N GLU A 203 -2.47 -5.69 -18.66
CA GLU A 203 -3.42 -5.43 -19.76
C GLU A 203 -3.04 -4.18 -20.58
N GLY A 204 -1.73 -3.94 -20.76
CA GLY A 204 -1.21 -2.76 -21.44
C GLY A 204 -1.29 -1.45 -20.62
N VAL A 205 -1.70 -1.50 -19.35
CA VAL A 205 -1.82 -0.33 -18.49
C VAL A 205 -0.68 -0.30 -17.48
N GLU A 206 0.05 0.82 -17.44
CA GLU A 206 1.10 1.06 -16.44
C GLU A 206 0.49 1.30 -15.06
N CYS A 207 1.17 0.79 -14.02
CA CYS A 207 0.84 1.14 -12.64
C CYS A 207 1.44 2.51 -12.31
N SER A 208 0.61 3.55 -12.34
CA SER A 208 0.97 4.93 -12.04
C SER A 208 -0.10 5.61 -11.18
N GLU A 209 0.21 6.78 -10.60
CA GLU A 209 -0.77 7.54 -9.83
C GLU A 209 -2.00 7.89 -10.67
N ASP A 210 -1.82 8.30 -11.92
CA ASP A 210 -2.91 8.68 -12.83
C ASP A 210 -3.81 7.48 -13.16
N THR A 211 -3.23 6.33 -13.49
CA THR A 211 -3.98 5.13 -13.87
C THR A 211 -4.65 4.43 -12.68
N VAL A 212 -4.10 4.59 -11.48
CA VAL A 212 -4.75 4.17 -10.22
C VAL A 212 -5.92 5.11 -9.92
N LYS A 213 -5.73 6.42 -10.06
CA LYS A 213 -6.74 7.44 -9.75
C LYS A 213 -7.93 7.39 -10.70
N ASP A 214 -7.71 7.19 -12.00
CA ASP A 214 -8.80 7.09 -13.00
C ASP A 214 -9.42 5.68 -13.07
N GLY A 215 -8.83 4.70 -12.38
CA GLY A 215 -9.31 3.31 -12.30
C GLY A 215 -9.01 2.47 -13.53
N SER A 216 -8.15 2.92 -14.45
CA SER A 216 -7.71 2.13 -15.61
C SER A 216 -6.78 0.99 -15.18
N TYR A 217 -5.87 1.21 -14.21
CA TYR A 217 -5.10 0.14 -13.60
C TYR A 217 -5.95 -0.65 -12.62
N LYS A 218 -6.17 -1.93 -12.89
CA LYS A 218 -7.16 -2.75 -12.16
C LYS A 218 -6.66 -3.32 -10.83
N ILE A 219 -5.34 -3.54 -10.68
CA ILE A 219 -4.78 -4.12 -9.47
C ILE A 219 -4.50 -2.99 -8.46
N GLN A 220 -5.57 -2.45 -7.87
CA GLN A 220 -5.52 -1.35 -6.91
C GLN A 220 -6.39 -1.62 -5.69
N ARG A 221 -6.10 -0.92 -4.60
CA ARG A 221 -6.74 -1.13 -3.31
C ARG A 221 -6.77 0.15 -2.47
N PRO A 222 -7.63 0.24 -1.44
CA PRO A 222 -7.60 1.35 -0.51
C PRO A 222 -6.47 1.19 0.53
N PHE A 223 -5.90 2.32 0.95
CA PHE A 223 -5.26 2.48 2.23
C PHE A 223 -6.28 2.99 3.23
N VAL A 224 -6.33 2.35 4.39
CA VAL A 224 -7.39 2.54 5.37
C VAL A 224 -6.78 2.79 6.75
N PHE A 225 -7.20 3.87 7.40
CA PHE A 225 -7.05 4.05 8.83
C PHE A 225 -8.17 3.33 9.55
N VAL A 226 -7.81 2.57 10.56
CA VAL A 226 -8.72 1.71 11.32
C VAL A 226 -8.77 2.20 12.76
N THR A 227 -9.94 2.56 13.24
CA THR A 227 -10.16 3.04 14.61
C THR A 227 -11.19 2.19 15.32
N ASN A 228 -11.03 2.03 16.64
CA ASN A 228 -11.97 1.27 17.45
C ASN A 228 -13.28 2.05 17.65
N LYS A 229 -14.43 1.45 17.39
CA LYS A 229 -15.75 2.09 17.55
C LYS A 229 -16.10 2.49 18.96
N SER A 230 -15.57 1.79 19.95
CA SER A 230 -15.87 2.01 21.36
C SER A 230 -14.77 2.77 22.11
N ALA A 231 -13.67 3.14 21.42
CA ALA A 231 -12.68 4.02 22.00
C ALA A 231 -13.17 5.46 21.93
N ALA A 232 -13.06 6.19 23.04
CA ALA A 232 -13.11 7.63 22.96
C ALA A 232 -11.86 8.07 22.15
N LEU A 233 -12.07 8.77 21.05
CA LEU A 233 -10.96 9.38 20.32
C LEU A 233 -10.28 10.38 21.28
N SER A 234 -8.95 10.34 21.35
CA SER A 234 -8.17 11.34 22.08
C SER A 234 -8.33 12.71 21.38
N GLU A 235 -8.02 13.78 22.09
CA GLU A 235 -8.00 15.13 21.50
C GLU A 235 -6.83 15.32 20.51
N GLN A 236 -5.95 14.33 20.41
CA GLN A 236 -4.76 14.31 19.56
C GLN A 236 -5.06 13.81 18.15
#